data_1ff95ff8bbfb393d386d207c63d7eadb
#
_entry.id   1ff95ff8bbfb393d386d207c63d7eadb
#
_cell.length_a   1.000
_cell.length_b   1.000
_cell.length_c   1.000
_cell.angle_alpha   90.00
_cell.angle_beta   90.00
_cell.angle_gamma   90.00
#
_symmetry.space_group_name_H-M   'P 1'
#
loop_
_entity.id
_entity.type
_entity.pdbx_description
1 polymer ?
#
loop_
_entity_poly.entity_id
_entity_poly.type
_entity_poly.pdbx_seq_one_letter_code
_entity_poly.pdbx_strand_id
1 'polypeptide(L)'
;MNIVRSLVLFITLLALTVPADAAESTYAAEPRITVLSTMLANFSGAGEWGFSALIETENGTVLFDTGFKQSTVWNNSQILKIDLSAVKHVVLTHYHTDHVGGLLHLRKQLMQKHPQALSQVYVGKGFFQQRFTKSGKSVYSLDRSLNPDYFDKPQDFRRAAEALGIVFTVVEQAREILPGVYLTGPIKRQHDERNVNPGRFLDAAAKRPDNIPESQVAGLLTERGWLMVSGCGHAGIVNATAALRDIQAAPVLMGVGGFHLFRASTSVLDWTAEHLKAAGMESLVGAHCTGTAATYHLKEHLNLPASKVSIGAVGTQIDSSLNIIRTSVE
;
A
#
# COMPACT_ATOMS: atom_id res chain seq x y z
N MET A 1 71.44 33.26 -40.91
CA MET A 1 70.33 32.48 -41.45
C MET A 1 69.93 31.47 -40.34
N ASN A 2 69.08 31.94 -39.41
CA ASN A 2 68.62 31.12 -38.25
C ASN A 2 67.24 30.66 -38.51
N ILE A 3 67.09 29.34 -38.61
CA ILE A 3 65.77 28.63 -38.76
C ILE A 3 65.30 28.30 -37.36
N VAL A 4 64.26 29.00 -36.88
CA VAL A 4 63.51 28.68 -35.67
C VAL A 4 62.50 27.60 -36.01
N ARG A 5 62.68 26.40 -35.42
CA ARG A 5 61.67 25.30 -35.52
C ARG A 5 60.68 25.48 -34.36
N SER A 6 59.43 25.83 -34.68
CA SER A 6 58.33 25.86 -33.72
C SER A 6 57.84 24.42 -33.50
N LEU A 7 57.92 23.97 -32.24
CA LEU A 7 57.37 22.67 -31.78
C LEU A 7 55.92 22.89 -31.36
N VAL A 8 54.97 22.36 -32.12
CA VAL A 8 53.55 22.38 -31.76
C VAL A 8 53.26 21.15 -30.90
N LEU A 9 53.00 21.40 -29.61
CA LEU A 9 52.62 20.34 -28.66
C LEU A 9 51.10 20.07 -28.76
N PHE A 10 50.70 18.93 -29.31
CA PHE A 10 49.30 18.46 -29.28
C PHE A 10 49.04 17.84 -27.91
N ILE A 11 48.27 18.54 -27.06
CA ILE A 11 47.72 17.99 -25.83
C ILE A 11 46.41 17.29 -26.18
N THR A 12 46.42 15.96 -26.28
CA THR A 12 45.21 15.13 -26.36
C THR A 12 44.54 15.07 -24.99
N LEU A 13 43.44 15.78 -24.83
CA LEU A 13 42.58 15.69 -23.63
C LEU A 13 41.83 14.34 -23.69
N LEU A 14 42.30 13.37 -22.92
CA LEU A 14 41.58 12.12 -22.72
C LEU A 14 40.39 12.42 -21.78
N ALA A 15 39.18 12.55 -22.34
CA ALA A 15 37.95 12.63 -21.55
C ALA A 15 37.72 11.24 -20.91
N LEU A 16 38.02 11.10 -19.63
CA LEU A 16 37.55 9.97 -18.80
C LEU A 16 36.04 10.10 -18.67
N THR A 17 35.32 9.33 -19.49
CA THR A 17 33.89 9.07 -19.25
C THR A 17 33.80 8.18 -18.02
N VAL A 18 33.47 8.77 -16.87
CA VAL A 18 33.02 8.00 -15.69
C VAL A 18 31.69 7.35 -16.11
N PRO A 19 31.58 6.00 -16.09
CA PRO A 19 30.28 5.40 -16.29
C PRO A 19 29.36 5.94 -15.20
N ALA A 20 28.18 6.42 -15.58
CA ALA A 20 27.12 6.67 -14.63
C ALA A 20 26.85 5.33 -13.93
N ASP A 21 27.20 5.23 -12.64
CA ASP A 21 26.76 4.11 -11.81
C ASP A 21 25.24 4.04 -11.96
N ALA A 22 24.75 3.05 -12.70
CA ALA A 22 23.37 2.64 -12.59
C ALA A 22 23.21 2.23 -11.13
N ALA A 23 22.45 3.00 -10.35
CA ALA A 23 22.16 2.67 -8.97
C ALA A 23 21.70 1.20 -8.95
N GLU A 24 22.48 0.32 -8.31
CA GLU A 24 22.09 -1.08 -8.14
C GLU A 24 20.70 -1.09 -7.55
N SER A 25 19.76 -1.74 -8.24
CA SER A 25 18.40 -1.90 -7.78
C SER A 25 18.46 -2.65 -6.44
N THR A 26 18.08 -1.97 -5.36
CA THR A 26 18.04 -2.60 -4.04
C THR A 26 16.79 -3.49 -3.98
N TYR A 27 17.00 -4.76 -3.61
CA TYR A 27 15.90 -5.70 -3.41
C TYR A 27 15.48 -5.74 -1.94
N ALA A 28 14.19 -6.00 -1.72
CA ALA A 28 13.67 -6.32 -0.40
C ALA A 28 14.20 -7.71 -0.01
N ALA A 29 15.14 -7.75 0.91
CA ALA A 29 15.73 -9.00 1.38
C ALA A 29 14.78 -9.69 2.38
N GLU A 30 14.53 -10.99 2.16
CA GLU A 30 13.67 -11.85 2.99
C GLU A 30 12.32 -11.22 3.37
N PRO A 31 11.52 -10.72 2.39
CA PRO A 31 10.28 -10.05 2.69
C PRO A 31 9.26 -11.00 3.32
N ARG A 32 8.60 -10.53 4.37
CA ARG A 32 7.46 -11.18 5.00
C ARG A 32 6.31 -10.18 5.11
N ILE A 33 5.10 -10.65 4.85
CA ILE A 33 3.89 -9.85 5.03
C ILE A 33 2.97 -10.60 5.99
N THR A 34 2.52 -9.94 7.07
CA THR A 34 1.57 -10.52 8.04
C THR A 34 0.32 -9.67 8.07
N VAL A 35 -0.85 -10.26 7.81
CA VAL A 35 -2.15 -9.57 7.87
C VAL A 35 -2.55 -9.35 9.33
N LEU A 36 -2.76 -8.09 9.74
CA LEU A 36 -3.13 -7.70 11.11
C LEU A 36 -4.60 -7.32 11.26
N SER A 37 -5.25 -6.86 10.18
CA SER A 37 -6.68 -6.53 10.14
C SER A 37 -7.25 -6.85 8.77
N THR A 38 -8.36 -7.57 8.76
CA THR A 38 -9.21 -7.90 7.63
C THR A 38 -10.56 -8.44 8.15
N MET A 39 -11.50 -8.79 7.26
CA MET A 39 -12.83 -9.28 7.66
C MET A 39 -12.81 -10.65 8.35
N LEU A 40 -11.84 -11.50 8.07
CA LEU A 40 -11.75 -12.86 8.59
C LEU A 40 -10.71 -12.95 9.69
N ALA A 41 -11.06 -13.60 10.79
CA ALA A 41 -10.15 -13.94 11.89
C ALA A 41 -10.51 -15.31 12.47
N ASN A 42 -9.54 -15.99 13.08
CA ASN A 42 -9.80 -17.17 13.88
C ASN A 42 -10.49 -16.78 15.22
N PHE A 43 -10.83 -17.77 16.04
CA PHE A 43 -11.56 -17.55 17.30
C PHE A 43 -10.87 -16.64 18.33
N SER A 44 -9.57 -16.43 18.24
CA SER A 44 -8.81 -15.58 19.18
C SER A 44 -8.56 -14.17 18.64
N GLY A 45 -8.63 -13.95 17.32
CA GLY A 45 -8.48 -12.64 16.69
C GLY A 45 -9.80 -11.91 16.50
N ALA A 46 -9.73 -10.63 16.11
CA ALA A 46 -10.89 -9.82 15.76
C ALA A 46 -10.85 -9.46 14.27
N GLY A 47 -11.88 -9.89 13.54
CA GLY A 47 -12.13 -9.43 12.17
C GLY A 47 -12.89 -8.09 12.17
N GLU A 48 -12.68 -7.30 11.13
CA GLU A 48 -13.40 -6.03 10.91
C GLU A 48 -13.43 -5.65 9.43
N TRP A 49 -14.31 -4.70 9.08
CA TRP A 49 -14.26 -4.07 7.77
C TRP A 49 -13.11 -3.06 7.72
N GLY A 50 -11.89 -3.55 7.63
CA GLY A 50 -10.66 -2.76 7.59
C GLY A 50 -9.50 -3.58 7.07
N PHE A 51 -8.38 -2.92 6.79
CA PHE A 51 -7.15 -3.58 6.39
C PHE A 51 -5.96 -3.05 7.16
N SER A 52 -5.08 -3.96 7.54
CA SER A 52 -3.73 -3.65 8.00
C SER A 52 -2.82 -4.85 7.79
N ALA A 53 -1.57 -4.59 7.41
CA ALA A 53 -0.54 -5.61 7.30
C ALA A 53 0.80 -5.08 7.84
N LEU A 54 1.58 -5.96 8.44
CA LEU A 54 2.99 -5.70 8.76
C LEU A 54 3.84 -6.22 7.61
N ILE A 55 4.69 -5.36 7.07
CA ILE A 55 5.70 -5.68 6.07
C ILE A 55 7.05 -5.69 6.81
N GLU A 56 7.75 -6.80 6.73
CA GLU A 56 9.06 -7.01 7.36
C GLU A 56 10.08 -7.36 6.27
N THR A 57 11.27 -6.76 6.36
CA THR A 57 12.43 -7.09 5.54
C THR A 57 13.67 -7.05 6.43
N GLU A 58 14.82 -7.55 6.00
CA GLU A 58 16.08 -7.39 6.73
C GLU A 58 16.44 -5.91 6.94
N ASN A 59 15.94 -5.01 6.08
CA ASN A 59 16.24 -3.58 6.12
C ASN A 59 15.28 -2.76 6.98
N GLY A 60 14.27 -3.39 7.57
CA GLY A 60 13.31 -2.72 8.44
C GLY A 60 11.87 -3.15 8.26
N THR A 61 10.99 -2.48 8.98
CA THR A 61 9.57 -2.82 9.08
C THR A 61 8.68 -1.63 8.72
N VAL A 62 7.53 -1.94 8.08
CA VAL A 62 6.51 -0.96 7.71
C VAL A 62 5.13 -1.47 8.14
N LEU A 63 4.38 -0.67 8.89
CA LEU A 63 2.96 -0.92 9.10
C LEU A 63 2.19 -0.32 7.93
N PHE A 64 1.45 -1.16 7.22
CA PHE A 64 0.67 -0.77 6.05
C PHE A 64 -0.80 -0.73 6.43
N ASP A 65 -1.42 0.45 6.40
CA ASP A 65 -2.74 0.79 6.95
C ASP A 65 -2.93 0.39 8.43
N THR A 66 -4.01 0.83 9.08
CA THR A 66 -4.19 0.67 10.52
C THR A 66 -5.58 0.16 10.91
N GLY A 67 -6.32 -0.41 9.95
CA GLY A 67 -7.64 -0.96 10.21
C GLY A 67 -8.73 0.08 10.46
N PHE A 68 -9.91 -0.40 10.90
CA PHE A 68 -11.11 0.40 11.08
C PHE A 68 -11.29 0.88 12.52
N LYS A 69 -11.37 -0.06 13.49
CA LYS A 69 -11.57 0.27 14.89
C LYS A 69 -10.23 0.63 15.54
N GLN A 70 -10.27 1.51 16.52
CA GLN A 70 -9.09 1.99 17.23
C GLN A 70 -8.15 0.88 17.72
N SER A 71 -8.72 -0.19 18.30
CA SER A 71 -7.96 -1.20 19.02
C SER A 71 -7.78 -2.53 18.27
N THR A 72 -8.40 -2.72 17.09
CA THR A 72 -8.34 -4.04 16.43
C THR A 72 -6.93 -4.45 16.08
N VAL A 73 -6.15 -3.59 15.40
CA VAL A 73 -4.76 -3.89 15.05
C VAL A 73 -3.90 -4.08 16.29
N TRP A 74 -4.11 -3.24 17.34
CA TRP A 74 -3.43 -3.40 18.62
C TRP A 74 -3.71 -4.77 19.25
N ASN A 75 -4.98 -5.14 19.40
CA ASN A 75 -5.38 -6.40 20.02
C ASN A 75 -4.88 -7.61 19.22
N ASN A 76 -5.02 -7.55 17.89
CA ASN A 76 -4.55 -8.63 17.03
C ASN A 76 -3.01 -8.78 17.08
N SER A 77 -2.25 -7.68 17.14
CA SER A 77 -0.79 -7.76 17.30
C SER A 77 -0.39 -8.44 18.61
N GLN A 78 -1.11 -8.17 19.73
CA GLN A 78 -0.85 -8.83 21.01
C GLN A 78 -1.16 -10.34 20.95
N ILE A 79 -2.28 -10.72 20.32
CA ILE A 79 -2.69 -12.12 20.13
C ILE A 79 -1.66 -12.87 19.27
N LEU A 80 -1.20 -12.24 18.20
CA LEU A 80 -0.18 -12.78 17.29
C LEU A 80 1.24 -12.71 17.87
N LYS A 81 1.43 -12.09 19.04
CA LYS A 81 2.74 -11.83 19.68
C LYS A 81 3.69 -11.03 18.77
N ILE A 82 3.14 -10.07 18.03
CA ILE A 82 3.88 -9.17 17.16
C ILE A 82 4.13 -7.87 17.90
N ASP A 83 5.40 -7.51 18.07
CA ASP A 83 5.81 -6.25 18.69
C ASP A 83 5.88 -5.13 17.64
N LEU A 84 4.94 -4.20 17.71
CA LEU A 84 4.91 -3.02 16.83
C LEU A 84 5.76 -1.85 17.35
N SER A 85 6.43 -2.00 18.50
CA SER A 85 7.18 -0.90 19.14
C SER A 85 8.42 -0.48 18.34
N ALA A 86 9.04 -1.39 17.61
CA ALA A 86 10.18 -1.12 16.74
C ALA A 86 9.78 -0.56 15.38
N VAL A 87 8.51 -0.60 15.01
CA VAL A 87 8.02 -0.12 13.70
C VAL A 87 8.00 1.40 13.70
N LYS A 88 8.85 2.03 12.90
CA LYS A 88 8.91 3.48 12.75
C LYS A 88 8.01 3.97 11.61
N HIS A 89 7.96 3.23 10.51
CA HIS A 89 7.35 3.62 9.24
C HIS A 89 5.92 3.10 9.13
N VAL A 90 5.00 3.98 8.77
CA VAL A 90 3.60 3.66 8.48
C VAL A 90 3.25 4.15 7.09
N VAL A 91 2.52 3.37 6.33
CA VAL A 91 1.92 3.77 5.07
C VAL A 91 0.41 3.83 5.24
N LEU A 92 -0.22 4.95 4.90
CA LEU A 92 -1.66 5.04 4.77
C LEU A 92 -2.00 5.17 3.29
N THR A 93 -2.79 4.24 2.78
CA THR A 93 -3.05 4.12 1.34
C THR A 93 -3.97 5.21 0.83
N HIS A 94 -4.98 5.57 1.63
CA HIS A 94 -5.96 6.62 1.34
C HIS A 94 -6.72 7.01 2.61
N TYR A 95 -7.46 8.14 2.56
CA TYR A 95 -8.18 8.64 3.73
C TYR A 95 -9.59 8.04 3.83
N HIS A 96 -9.68 6.76 4.19
CA HIS A 96 -10.93 6.13 4.64
C HIS A 96 -10.74 5.56 6.05
N THR A 97 -11.82 5.53 6.83
CA THR A 97 -11.77 5.15 8.25
C THR A 97 -11.23 3.74 8.46
N ASP A 98 -11.57 2.84 7.56
CA ASP A 98 -11.19 1.43 7.58
C ASP A 98 -9.70 1.18 7.26
N HIS A 99 -8.95 2.27 7.04
CA HIS A 99 -7.49 2.25 6.81
C HIS A 99 -6.71 3.13 7.79
N VAL A 100 -7.34 4.18 8.33
CA VAL A 100 -6.66 5.14 9.23
C VAL A 100 -7.10 4.99 10.70
N GLY A 101 -8.10 4.15 10.98
CA GLY A 101 -8.84 4.14 12.24
C GLY A 101 -8.01 3.80 13.46
N GLY A 102 -6.99 2.96 13.35
CA GLY A 102 -6.14 2.54 14.46
C GLY A 102 -4.94 3.45 14.74
N LEU A 103 -4.54 4.33 13.81
CA LEU A 103 -3.25 5.02 13.89
C LEU A 103 -3.02 5.77 15.20
N LEU A 104 -3.97 6.62 15.60
CA LEU A 104 -3.80 7.47 16.79
C LEU A 104 -3.75 6.64 18.07
N HIS A 105 -4.59 5.61 18.15
CA HIS A 105 -4.59 4.68 19.29
C HIS A 105 -3.26 3.91 19.38
N LEU A 106 -2.81 3.29 18.30
CA LEU A 106 -1.53 2.58 18.23
C LEU A 106 -0.37 3.49 18.64
N ARG A 107 -0.32 4.72 18.11
CA ARG A 107 0.70 5.69 18.46
C ARG A 107 0.68 6.04 19.95
N LYS A 108 -0.50 6.29 20.54
CA LYS A 108 -0.66 6.58 21.97
C LYS A 108 -0.14 5.42 22.84
N GLN A 109 -0.41 4.16 22.45
CA GLN A 109 0.03 2.98 23.20
C GLN A 109 1.55 2.78 23.16
N LEU A 110 2.15 3.04 22.00
CA LEU A 110 3.56 2.70 21.74
C LEU A 110 4.55 3.82 22.13
N MET A 111 4.17 5.08 21.92
CA MET A 111 5.10 6.22 22.04
C MET A 111 5.66 6.42 23.45
N GLN A 112 4.96 5.96 24.48
CA GLN A 112 5.42 6.11 25.88
C GLN A 112 6.71 5.31 26.17
N LYS A 113 6.83 4.14 25.53
CA LYS A 113 8.01 3.26 25.68
C LYS A 113 8.99 3.44 24.53
N HIS A 114 8.47 3.73 23.34
CA HIS A 114 9.23 3.83 22.10
C HIS A 114 8.85 5.11 21.35
N PRO A 115 9.47 6.25 21.67
CA PRO A 115 9.11 7.56 21.11
C PRO A 115 9.08 7.62 19.57
N GLN A 116 9.87 6.77 18.88
CA GLN A 116 9.92 6.70 17.43
C GLN A 116 8.91 5.73 16.80
N ALA A 117 8.20 4.92 17.61
CA ALA A 117 7.22 3.96 17.09
C ALA A 117 6.11 4.69 16.32
N LEU A 118 5.86 4.29 15.08
CA LEU A 118 4.84 4.84 14.18
C LEU A 118 4.93 6.37 13.98
N SER A 119 6.15 6.94 14.04
CA SER A 119 6.35 8.39 13.97
C SER A 119 6.49 8.93 12.54
N GLN A 120 6.79 8.10 11.54
CA GLN A 120 6.93 8.48 10.14
C GLN A 120 5.80 7.89 9.33
N VAL A 121 4.89 8.74 8.83
CA VAL A 121 3.69 8.30 8.09
C VAL A 121 3.74 8.81 6.66
N TYR A 122 3.64 7.89 5.70
CA TYR A 122 3.64 8.18 4.28
C TYR A 122 2.21 8.17 3.74
N VAL A 123 1.83 9.23 3.04
CA VAL A 123 0.49 9.41 2.45
C VAL A 123 0.60 9.92 1.02
N GLY A 124 -0.30 9.50 0.14
CA GLY A 124 -0.34 10.01 -1.23
C GLY A 124 -0.79 11.48 -1.30
N LYS A 125 -0.34 12.22 -2.32
CA LYS A 125 -0.80 13.60 -2.58
C LYS A 125 -2.31 13.63 -2.73
N GLY A 126 -2.98 14.49 -1.97
CA GLY A 126 -4.45 14.60 -1.91
C GLY A 126 -5.07 13.93 -0.68
N PHE A 127 -4.33 13.19 0.12
CA PHE A 127 -4.79 12.46 1.31
C PHE A 127 -5.58 13.36 2.29
N PHE A 128 -5.12 14.57 2.53
CA PHE A 128 -5.77 15.52 3.43
C PHE A 128 -6.81 16.42 2.76
N GLN A 129 -7.19 16.15 1.51
CA GLN A 129 -8.21 16.93 0.82
C GLN A 129 -9.59 16.64 1.40
N GLN A 130 -10.35 17.72 1.70
CA GLN A 130 -11.74 17.61 2.15
C GLN A 130 -12.62 17.02 1.05
N ARG A 131 -13.57 16.15 1.44
CA ARG A 131 -14.60 15.58 0.57
C ARG A 131 -15.96 16.20 0.86
N PHE A 132 -16.83 16.19 -0.16
CA PHE A 132 -18.15 16.82 -0.11
C PHE A 132 -19.23 15.88 -0.65
N THR A 133 -20.47 16.04 -0.16
CA THR A 133 -21.67 15.43 -0.75
C THR A 133 -22.07 16.19 -2.02
N LYS A 134 -23.07 15.67 -2.76
CA LYS A 134 -23.70 16.35 -3.87
C LYS A 134 -24.33 17.70 -3.45
N SER A 135 -24.76 17.84 -2.19
CA SER A 135 -25.30 19.09 -1.63
C SER A 135 -24.24 20.06 -1.11
N GLY A 136 -22.96 19.79 -1.34
CA GLY A 136 -21.85 20.62 -0.91
C GLY A 136 -21.52 20.55 0.60
N LYS A 137 -22.18 19.66 1.36
CA LYS A 137 -21.85 19.43 2.76
C LYS A 137 -20.57 18.61 2.86
N SER A 138 -19.71 18.96 3.82
CA SER A 138 -18.55 18.13 4.18
C SER A 138 -19.02 16.72 4.54
N VAL A 139 -18.37 15.73 3.97
CA VAL A 139 -18.72 14.32 4.23
C VAL A 139 -17.63 13.70 5.04
N TYR A 140 -18.05 13.20 6.15
CA TYR A 140 -17.57 11.96 6.76
C TYR A 140 -18.57 11.63 7.87
N SER A 141 -19.59 10.86 7.52
CA SER A 141 -20.55 10.37 8.50
C SER A 141 -20.33 8.90 8.71
N LEU A 142 -19.27 8.52 9.38
CA LEU A 142 -19.29 7.27 10.11
C LEU A 142 -19.74 7.57 11.53
N ASP A 143 -20.54 6.68 12.05
CA ASP A 143 -20.97 6.75 13.44
C ASP A 143 -19.71 6.78 14.32
N ARG A 144 -19.48 7.89 14.99
CA ARG A 144 -18.35 8.07 15.91
C ARG A 144 -18.38 7.06 17.07
N SER A 145 -19.52 6.40 17.33
CA SER A 145 -19.58 5.30 18.27
C SER A 145 -18.72 4.11 17.85
N LEU A 146 -18.48 3.95 16.54
CA LEU A 146 -17.63 2.88 15.99
C LEU A 146 -16.15 3.24 16.01
N ASN A 147 -15.82 4.52 15.88
CA ASN A 147 -14.44 5.02 15.97
C ASN A 147 -14.40 6.48 16.46
N PRO A 148 -14.24 6.72 17.78
CA PRO A 148 -14.21 8.07 18.34
C PRO A 148 -12.99 8.91 17.94
N ASP A 149 -11.90 8.27 17.48
CA ASP A 149 -10.70 8.95 16.96
C ASP A 149 -10.82 9.30 15.46
N TYR A 150 -11.99 9.06 14.84
CA TYR A 150 -12.21 9.45 13.45
C TYR A 150 -12.59 10.95 13.35
N PHE A 151 -12.00 11.62 12.39
CA PHE A 151 -12.20 13.04 12.14
C PHE A 151 -12.95 13.26 10.82
N ASP A 152 -14.03 14.04 10.87
CA ASP A 152 -14.79 14.44 9.68
C ASP A 152 -13.97 15.30 8.71
N LYS A 153 -12.94 15.96 9.22
CA LYS A 153 -12.03 16.76 8.42
C LYS A 153 -10.63 16.15 8.45
N PRO A 154 -10.09 15.75 7.30
CA PRO A 154 -8.74 15.16 7.24
C PRO A 154 -7.64 16.03 7.85
N GLN A 155 -7.83 17.37 7.83
CA GLN A 155 -6.90 18.30 8.46
C GLN A 155 -6.95 18.24 10.00
N ASP A 156 -8.10 17.90 10.60
CA ASP A 156 -8.20 17.73 12.06
C ASP A 156 -7.48 16.44 12.48
N PHE A 157 -7.64 15.36 11.71
CA PHE A 157 -6.86 14.13 11.88
C PHE A 157 -5.37 14.43 11.80
N ARG A 158 -4.93 15.18 10.78
CA ARG A 158 -3.53 15.59 10.64
C ARG A 158 -3.02 16.30 11.89
N ARG A 159 -3.72 17.30 12.37
CA ARG A 159 -3.33 18.05 13.60
C ARG A 159 -3.27 17.15 14.84
N ALA A 160 -4.23 16.23 15.00
CA ALA A 160 -4.24 15.29 16.11
C ALA A 160 -3.06 14.32 16.07
N ALA A 161 -2.68 13.85 14.88
CA ALA A 161 -1.53 12.98 14.66
C ALA A 161 -0.20 13.73 14.89
N GLU A 162 -0.06 14.94 14.36
CA GLU A 162 1.11 15.79 14.56
C GLU A 162 1.31 16.14 16.05
N ALA A 163 0.22 16.35 16.82
CA ALA A 163 0.29 16.55 18.26
C ALA A 163 0.83 15.31 19.03
N LEU A 164 0.75 14.12 18.44
CA LEU A 164 1.37 12.89 18.96
C LEU A 164 2.80 12.68 18.43
N GLY A 165 3.40 13.69 17.78
CA GLY A 165 4.75 13.62 17.22
C GLY A 165 4.84 12.78 15.94
N ILE A 166 3.75 12.59 15.21
CA ILE A 166 3.76 11.98 13.89
C ILE A 166 4.20 13.01 12.85
N VAL A 167 5.10 12.61 11.97
CA VAL A 167 5.57 13.39 10.82
C VAL A 167 5.01 12.76 9.54
N PHE A 168 4.23 13.54 8.79
CA PHE A 168 3.70 13.09 7.51
C PHE A 168 4.65 13.43 6.35
N THR A 169 4.95 12.42 5.55
CA THR A 169 5.62 12.59 4.26
C THR A 169 4.60 12.40 3.14
N VAL A 170 4.35 13.46 2.39
CA VAL A 170 3.48 13.40 1.20
C VAL A 170 4.26 12.82 0.04
N VAL A 171 3.78 11.69 -0.49
CA VAL A 171 4.35 11.01 -1.65
C VAL A 171 3.62 11.51 -2.90
N GLU A 172 4.35 12.17 -3.79
CA GLU A 172 3.79 12.73 -5.03
C GLU A 172 4.03 11.86 -6.25
N GLN A 173 5.08 11.04 -6.19
CA GLN A 173 5.51 10.10 -7.23
C GLN A 173 6.14 8.88 -6.56
N ALA A 174 6.44 7.86 -7.35
CA ALA A 174 7.07 6.64 -6.83
C ALA A 174 8.30 6.94 -5.96
N ARG A 175 8.39 6.26 -4.82
CA ARG A 175 9.43 6.49 -3.83
C ARG A 175 9.83 5.22 -3.10
N GLU A 176 11.12 4.95 -3.03
CA GLU A 176 11.68 3.95 -2.12
C GLU A 176 11.70 4.50 -0.70
N ILE A 177 11.17 3.74 0.26
CA ILE A 177 11.08 4.12 1.69
C ILE A 177 11.99 3.28 2.59
N LEU A 178 12.29 2.08 2.17
CA LEU A 178 13.33 1.18 2.70
C LEU A 178 13.94 0.45 1.50
N PRO A 179 15.16 -0.08 1.58
CA PRO A 179 15.76 -0.85 0.49
C PRO A 179 14.81 -1.91 -0.06
N GLY A 180 14.45 -1.78 -1.33
CA GLY A 180 13.52 -2.66 -2.03
C GLY A 180 12.04 -2.48 -1.71
N VAL A 181 11.66 -1.56 -0.81
CA VAL A 181 10.25 -1.26 -0.48
C VAL A 181 9.85 0.09 -1.06
N TYR A 182 8.97 0.06 -2.04
CA TYR A 182 8.52 1.22 -2.80
C TYR A 182 7.06 1.56 -2.53
N LEU A 183 6.75 2.85 -2.55
CA LEU A 183 5.39 3.36 -2.66
C LEU A 183 5.20 3.88 -4.08
N THR A 184 4.06 3.60 -4.69
CA THR A 184 3.75 4.13 -6.03
C THR A 184 3.50 5.64 -6.01
N GLY A 185 3.12 6.21 -4.84
CA GLY A 185 2.42 7.48 -4.81
C GLY A 185 1.05 7.38 -5.48
N PRO A 186 0.40 8.50 -5.79
CA PRO A 186 -0.89 8.52 -6.48
C PRO A 186 -0.84 7.77 -7.81
N ILE A 187 -1.63 6.72 -7.93
CA ILE A 187 -1.62 5.84 -9.10
C ILE A 187 -2.37 6.50 -10.26
N LYS A 188 -1.69 6.62 -11.40
CA LYS A 188 -2.31 7.07 -12.64
C LYS A 188 -3.27 5.99 -13.17
N ARG A 189 -4.52 6.37 -13.44
CA ARG A 189 -5.51 5.48 -14.04
C ARG A 189 -5.30 5.41 -15.55
N GLN A 190 -4.68 4.34 -16.02
CA GLN A 190 -4.49 4.03 -17.45
C GLN A 190 -5.66 3.20 -17.97
N HIS A 191 -6.31 2.44 -17.08
CA HIS A 191 -7.49 1.63 -17.33
C HIS A 191 -8.69 2.18 -16.56
N ASP A 192 -9.91 2.04 -17.11
CA ASP A 192 -11.16 2.50 -16.49
C ASP A 192 -11.64 1.50 -15.41
N GLU A 193 -10.87 1.39 -14.33
CA GLU A 193 -11.26 0.63 -13.15
C GLU A 193 -12.04 1.54 -12.19
N ARG A 194 -13.38 1.38 -12.15
CA ARG A 194 -14.30 2.27 -11.41
C ARG A 194 -14.51 1.82 -9.96
N ASN A 195 -13.45 1.91 -9.14
CA ASN A 195 -13.48 1.45 -7.76
C ASN A 195 -13.69 2.62 -6.76
N VAL A 196 -14.59 3.53 -7.07
CA VAL A 196 -14.87 4.72 -6.25
C VAL A 196 -16.31 4.73 -5.75
N ASN A 197 -16.52 5.38 -4.60
CA ASN A 197 -17.87 5.56 -4.06
C ASN A 197 -18.61 6.68 -4.81
N PRO A 198 -19.73 6.38 -5.47
CA PRO A 198 -20.51 7.42 -6.14
C PRO A 198 -21.06 8.43 -5.13
N GLY A 199 -21.26 9.67 -5.57
CA GLY A 199 -21.86 10.73 -4.76
C GLY A 199 -20.89 11.43 -3.80
N ARG A 200 -19.58 11.21 -3.94
CA ARG A 200 -18.51 11.97 -3.28
C ARG A 200 -17.79 12.89 -4.25
N PHE A 201 -17.35 14.05 -3.78
CA PHE A 201 -16.76 15.09 -4.60
C PHE A 201 -15.55 15.72 -3.91
N LEU A 202 -14.59 16.18 -4.73
CA LEU A 202 -13.39 16.88 -4.28
C LEU A 202 -13.59 18.39 -4.10
N ASP A 203 -14.77 18.90 -4.38
CA ASP A 203 -15.15 20.31 -4.21
C ASP A 203 -16.61 20.47 -3.76
N ALA A 204 -16.91 21.56 -3.06
CA ALA A 204 -18.26 21.86 -2.53
C ALA A 204 -19.30 22.13 -3.62
N ALA A 205 -18.87 22.46 -4.84
CA ALA A 205 -19.78 22.68 -5.98
C ALA A 205 -20.17 21.37 -6.67
N ALA A 206 -19.66 20.22 -6.19
CA ALA A 206 -19.90 18.89 -6.71
C ALA A 206 -19.59 18.74 -8.22
N LYS A 207 -18.56 19.45 -8.70
CA LYS A 207 -18.10 19.40 -10.10
C LYS A 207 -17.04 18.35 -10.36
N ARG A 208 -16.22 18.02 -9.36
CA ARG A 208 -15.14 17.04 -9.44
C ARG A 208 -15.48 15.81 -8.62
N PRO A 209 -15.90 14.70 -9.24
CA PRO A 209 -16.12 13.44 -8.52
C PRO A 209 -14.87 13.00 -7.75
N ASP A 210 -15.06 12.42 -6.57
CA ASP A 210 -13.97 11.86 -5.79
C ASP A 210 -13.60 10.48 -6.36
N ASN A 211 -12.49 10.43 -7.04
CA ASN A 211 -11.86 9.20 -7.53
C ASN A 211 -10.71 8.73 -6.63
N ILE A 212 -10.64 9.26 -5.40
CA ILE A 212 -9.60 8.93 -4.41
C ILE A 212 -8.19 9.09 -5.03
N PRO A 213 -7.83 10.35 -5.38
CA PRO A 213 -6.61 10.61 -6.15
C PRO A 213 -5.33 10.25 -5.40
N GLU A 214 -5.38 10.17 -4.08
CA GLU A 214 -4.26 9.81 -3.22
C GLU A 214 -3.97 8.30 -3.16
N SER A 215 -4.83 7.45 -3.76
CA SER A 215 -4.71 6.00 -3.68
C SER A 215 -3.36 5.51 -4.17
N GLN A 216 -2.65 4.79 -3.30
CA GLN A 216 -1.32 4.23 -3.53
C GLN A 216 -1.23 2.78 -3.02
N VAL A 217 -0.23 2.05 -3.50
CA VAL A 217 0.13 0.71 -3.02
C VAL A 217 1.60 0.67 -2.62
N ALA A 218 1.96 -0.32 -1.81
CA ALA A 218 3.35 -0.68 -1.59
C ALA A 218 3.75 -1.83 -2.53
N GLY A 219 4.97 -1.75 -3.07
CA GLY A 219 5.62 -2.82 -3.82
C GLY A 219 6.91 -3.21 -3.13
N LEU A 220 7.11 -4.51 -2.93
CA LEU A 220 8.37 -5.07 -2.48
C LEU A 220 9.05 -5.68 -3.70
N LEU A 221 10.14 -5.08 -4.13
CA LEU A 221 10.91 -5.57 -5.26
C LEU A 221 11.83 -6.69 -4.78
N THR A 222 11.64 -7.88 -5.32
CA THR A 222 12.52 -9.05 -5.11
C THR A 222 13.28 -9.35 -6.40
N GLU A 223 14.28 -10.20 -6.34
CA GLU A 223 15.01 -10.68 -7.53
C GLU A 223 14.09 -11.32 -8.60
N ARG A 224 12.95 -11.88 -8.16
CA ARG A 224 11.97 -12.51 -9.05
C ARG A 224 10.94 -11.55 -9.63
N GLY A 225 10.66 -10.43 -8.95
CA GLY A 225 9.62 -9.48 -9.30
C GLY A 225 8.95 -8.85 -8.08
N TRP A 226 7.82 -8.21 -8.30
CA TRP A 226 7.09 -7.46 -7.29
C TRP A 226 6.14 -8.31 -6.45
N LEU A 227 6.15 -8.07 -5.13
CA LEU A 227 5.02 -8.39 -4.26
C LEU A 227 4.27 -7.08 -3.98
N MET A 228 3.00 -7.03 -4.30
CA MET A 228 2.15 -5.84 -4.13
C MET A 228 1.29 -5.96 -2.88
N VAL A 229 1.28 -4.90 -2.04
CA VAL A 229 0.35 -4.76 -0.91
C VAL A 229 -0.59 -3.60 -1.17
N SER A 230 -1.90 -3.85 -1.16
CA SER A 230 -2.96 -2.89 -1.45
C SER A 230 -3.94 -2.77 -0.28
N GLY A 231 -4.37 -1.55 0.05
CA GLY A 231 -5.43 -1.32 1.05
C GLY A 231 -6.81 -1.63 0.49
N CYS A 232 -7.35 -0.73 -0.34
CA CYS A 232 -8.61 -0.93 -1.05
C CYS A 232 -8.48 -1.06 -2.58
N GLY A 233 -7.36 -0.65 -3.15
CA GLY A 233 -7.19 -0.70 -4.60
C GLY A 233 -8.14 0.24 -5.36
N HIS A 234 -8.47 1.43 -4.82
CA HIS A 234 -9.39 2.38 -5.46
C HIS A 234 -8.91 2.90 -6.81
N ALA A 235 -7.61 2.93 -7.04
CA ALA A 235 -7.07 3.24 -8.36
C ALA A 235 -7.27 2.11 -9.38
N GLY A 236 -7.63 0.91 -8.92
CA GLY A 236 -7.69 -0.33 -9.68
C GLY A 236 -6.43 -1.19 -9.51
N ILE A 237 -6.62 -2.50 -9.39
CA ILE A 237 -5.48 -3.42 -9.21
C ILE A 237 -4.63 -3.52 -10.49
N VAL A 238 -5.23 -3.43 -11.67
CA VAL A 238 -4.51 -3.46 -12.94
C VAL A 238 -3.70 -2.17 -13.10
N ASN A 239 -4.25 -1.02 -12.74
CA ASN A 239 -3.51 0.24 -12.70
C ASN A 239 -2.38 0.20 -11.67
N ALA A 240 -2.58 -0.46 -10.53
CA ALA A 240 -1.55 -0.63 -9.50
C ALA A 240 -0.39 -1.51 -9.99
N THR A 241 -0.68 -2.62 -10.69
CA THR A 241 0.37 -3.46 -11.30
C THR A 241 1.15 -2.71 -12.37
N ALA A 242 0.48 -1.89 -13.18
CA ALA A 242 1.14 -1.04 -14.16
C ALA A 242 2.07 -0.01 -13.48
N ALA A 243 1.61 0.64 -12.40
CA ALA A 243 2.41 1.62 -11.66
C ALA A 243 3.69 1.01 -11.05
N LEU A 244 3.64 -0.22 -10.53
CA LEU A 244 4.84 -0.92 -10.05
C LEU A 244 5.80 -1.24 -11.19
N ARG A 245 5.28 -1.68 -12.34
CA ARG A 245 6.10 -1.99 -13.53
C ARG A 245 6.70 -0.73 -14.17
N ASP A 246 6.09 0.43 -13.98
CA ASP A 246 6.66 1.73 -14.40
C ASP A 246 7.87 2.12 -13.51
N ILE A 247 7.93 1.67 -12.24
CA ILE A 247 9.09 1.88 -11.36
C ILE A 247 10.25 0.98 -11.80
N GLN A 248 9.97 -0.32 -11.93
CA GLN A 248 10.94 -1.33 -12.37
C GLN A 248 10.21 -2.34 -13.26
N ALA A 249 10.71 -2.55 -14.46
CA ALA A 249 10.16 -3.48 -15.44
C ALA A 249 10.38 -4.94 -15.00
N ALA A 250 9.53 -5.39 -14.04
CA ALA A 250 9.54 -6.74 -13.47
C ALA A 250 8.10 -7.28 -13.38
N PRO A 251 7.87 -8.59 -13.37
CA PRO A 251 6.53 -9.16 -13.18
C PRO A 251 5.98 -8.83 -11.79
N VAL A 252 4.66 -8.70 -11.66
CA VAL A 252 3.97 -8.59 -10.38
C VAL A 252 3.48 -9.96 -9.97
N LEU A 253 4.28 -10.65 -9.17
CA LEU A 253 4.10 -12.07 -8.84
C LEU A 253 2.97 -12.33 -7.88
N MET A 254 2.70 -11.36 -6.98
CA MET A 254 1.74 -11.53 -5.91
C MET A 254 0.99 -10.24 -5.60
N GLY A 255 -0.30 -10.37 -5.34
CA GLY A 255 -1.14 -9.31 -4.77
C GLY A 255 -1.68 -9.72 -3.41
N VAL A 256 -1.56 -8.82 -2.41
CA VAL A 256 -2.05 -9.01 -1.04
C VAL A 256 -2.93 -7.84 -0.64
N GLY A 257 -4.13 -8.11 -0.13
CA GLY A 257 -5.01 -7.09 0.45
C GLY A 257 -6.32 -6.84 -0.29
N GLY A 258 -6.83 -5.61 -0.23
CA GLY A 258 -8.07 -5.19 -0.84
C GLY A 258 -7.89 -4.70 -2.29
N PHE A 259 -8.76 -5.18 -3.18
CA PHE A 259 -8.77 -4.82 -4.61
C PHE A 259 -10.11 -4.27 -5.07
N HIS A 260 -11.00 -4.00 -4.14
CA HIS A 260 -12.34 -3.41 -4.35
C HIS A 260 -13.21 -4.15 -5.37
N LEU A 261 -13.11 -5.47 -5.41
CA LEU A 261 -13.78 -6.34 -6.39
C LEU A 261 -15.04 -7.02 -5.87
N PHE A 262 -15.42 -6.83 -4.59
CA PHE A 262 -16.55 -7.51 -3.94
C PHE A 262 -17.90 -7.25 -4.59
N ARG A 263 -18.05 -6.24 -5.45
CA ARG A 263 -19.24 -5.91 -6.25
C ARG A 263 -18.98 -5.92 -7.74
N ALA A 264 -17.82 -6.41 -8.18
CA ALA A 264 -17.48 -6.47 -9.59
C ALA A 264 -18.38 -7.50 -10.32
N SER A 265 -18.76 -7.17 -11.56
CA SER A 265 -19.44 -8.13 -12.44
C SER A 265 -18.45 -9.20 -12.91
N THR A 266 -18.98 -10.34 -13.33
CA THR A 266 -18.17 -11.43 -13.92
C THR A 266 -17.25 -10.92 -15.03
N SER A 267 -17.76 -10.10 -15.94
CA SER A 267 -16.97 -9.54 -17.04
C SER A 267 -15.83 -8.65 -16.58
N VAL A 268 -15.99 -7.90 -15.47
CA VAL A 268 -14.91 -7.12 -14.85
C VAL A 268 -13.88 -8.04 -14.22
N LEU A 269 -14.31 -9.11 -13.56
CA LEU A 269 -13.42 -10.10 -12.95
C LEU A 269 -12.60 -10.86 -14.01
N ASP A 270 -13.24 -11.27 -15.13
CA ASP A 270 -12.57 -11.91 -16.26
C ASP A 270 -11.47 -10.99 -16.84
N TRP A 271 -11.86 -9.75 -17.15
CA TRP A 271 -10.94 -8.73 -17.64
C TRP A 271 -9.77 -8.48 -16.67
N THR A 272 -10.07 -8.39 -15.37
CA THR A 272 -9.05 -8.22 -14.32
C THR A 272 -8.10 -9.40 -14.31
N ALA A 273 -8.61 -10.63 -14.34
CA ALA A 273 -7.80 -11.84 -14.35
C ALA A 273 -6.84 -11.90 -15.56
N GLU A 274 -7.33 -11.58 -16.76
CA GLU A 274 -6.50 -11.52 -17.98
C GLU A 274 -5.31 -10.56 -17.82
N HIS A 275 -5.55 -9.38 -17.27
CA HIS A 275 -4.50 -8.37 -17.07
C HIS A 275 -3.51 -8.77 -15.96
N LEU A 276 -3.99 -9.35 -14.86
CA LEU A 276 -3.13 -9.86 -13.80
C LEU A 276 -2.25 -11.02 -14.28
N LYS A 277 -2.82 -11.90 -15.12
CA LYS A 277 -2.07 -12.98 -15.78
C LYS A 277 -0.97 -12.42 -16.70
N ALA A 278 -1.30 -11.39 -17.49
CA ALA A 278 -0.33 -10.70 -18.34
C ALA A 278 0.75 -9.95 -17.55
N ALA A 279 0.44 -9.51 -16.32
CA ALA A 279 1.40 -8.91 -15.40
C ALA A 279 2.33 -9.94 -14.72
N GLY A 280 2.05 -11.24 -14.84
CA GLY A 280 2.85 -12.33 -14.29
C GLY A 280 2.41 -12.81 -12.90
N MET A 281 1.13 -12.61 -12.52
CA MET A 281 0.63 -12.99 -11.20
C MET A 281 0.63 -14.51 -11.00
N GLU A 282 1.33 -14.98 -9.97
CA GLU A 282 1.49 -16.37 -9.58
C GLU A 282 0.80 -16.70 -8.26
N SER A 283 0.38 -15.69 -7.49
CA SER A 283 -0.20 -15.87 -6.16
C SER A 283 -1.10 -14.70 -5.77
N LEU A 284 -2.14 -14.95 -4.95
CA LEU A 284 -3.14 -13.96 -4.57
C LEU A 284 -3.64 -14.18 -3.14
N VAL A 285 -3.60 -13.14 -2.31
CA VAL A 285 -4.30 -13.09 -1.03
C VAL A 285 -5.34 -11.97 -1.10
N GLY A 286 -6.58 -12.35 -1.46
CA GLY A 286 -7.69 -11.42 -1.67
C GLY A 286 -8.44 -11.09 -0.39
N ALA A 287 -7.87 -10.22 0.45
CA ALA A 287 -8.42 -9.80 1.74
C ALA A 287 -9.41 -8.62 1.61
N HIS A 288 -9.99 -8.20 2.70
CA HIS A 288 -10.82 -7.00 2.87
C HIS A 288 -11.87 -6.85 1.76
N CYS A 289 -11.88 -5.71 1.04
CA CYS A 289 -12.83 -5.39 0.00
C CYS A 289 -12.60 -6.12 -1.34
N THR A 290 -11.67 -7.05 -1.42
CA THR A 290 -11.59 -7.96 -2.58
C THR A 290 -12.83 -8.84 -2.66
N GLY A 291 -13.26 -9.40 -1.53
CA GLY A 291 -14.41 -10.29 -1.44
C GLY A 291 -14.08 -11.73 -1.85
N THR A 292 -14.67 -12.66 -1.11
CA THR A 292 -14.41 -14.11 -1.28
C THR A 292 -14.76 -14.60 -2.69
N ALA A 293 -15.92 -14.21 -3.21
CA ALA A 293 -16.35 -14.63 -4.55
C ALA A 293 -15.37 -14.16 -5.64
N ALA A 294 -14.94 -12.90 -5.58
CA ALA A 294 -13.98 -12.35 -6.53
C ALA A 294 -12.61 -13.06 -6.43
N THR A 295 -12.15 -13.34 -5.21
CA THR A 295 -10.87 -14.05 -5.00
C THR A 295 -10.89 -15.44 -5.65
N TYR A 296 -11.96 -16.21 -5.48
CA TYR A 296 -12.06 -17.53 -6.11
C TYR A 296 -12.29 -17.45 -7.62
N HIS A 297 -13.02 -16.45 -8.10
CA HIS A 297 -13.15 -16.20 -9.53
C HIS A 297 -11.79 -15.92 -10.19
N LEU A 298 -11.01 -15.02 -9.59
CA LEU A 298 -9.65 -14.72 -10.06
C LEU A 298 -8.75 -15.96 -10.01
N LYS A 299 -8.84 -16.77 -8.95
CA LYS A 299 -8.08 -18.05 -8.83
C LYS A 299 -8.31 -18.94 -10.04
N GLU A 300 -9.59 -19.19 -10.40
CA GLU A 300 -9.95 -20.06 -11.52
C GLU A 300 -9.43 -19.50 -12.86
N HIS A 301 -9.63 -18.21 -13.13
CA HIS A 301 -9.24 -17.58 -14.40
C HIS A 301 -7.72 -17.39 -14.56
N LEU A 302 -7.01 -17.17 -13.44
CA LEU A 302 -5.55 -17.17 -13.42
C LEU A 302 -4.97 -18.59 -13.46
N ASN A 303 -5.80 -19.63 -13.32
CA ASN A 303 -5.41 -21.02 -13.22
C ASN A 303 -4.39 -21.27 -12.10
N LEU A 304 -4.62 -20.65 -10.93
CA LEU A 304 -3.75 -20.77 -9.77
C LEU A 304 -4.12 -22.01 -8.93
N PRO A 305 -3.11 -22.77 -8.43
CA PRO A 305 -3.40 -23.87 -7.50
C PRO A 305 -3.91 -23.32 -6.16
N ALA A 306 -4.67 -24.11 -5.43
CA ALA A 306 -5.23 -23.74 -4.13
C ALA A 306 -4.15 -23.27 -3.14
N SER A 307 -2.92 -23.82 -3.22
CA SER A 307 -1.80 -23.43 -2.38
C SER A 307 -1.32 -21.98 -2.58
N LYS A 308 -1.62 -21.37 -3.73
CA LYS A 308 -1.18 -20.02 -4.11
C LYS A 308 -2.29 -18.96 -3.98
N VAL A 309 -3.45 -19.32 -3.43
CA VAL A 309 -4.56 -18.37 -3.25
C VAL A 309 -5.18 -18.52 -1.87
N SER A 310 -5.43 -17.39 -1.21
CA SER A 310 -6.18 -17.31 0.05
C SER A 310 -7.10 -16.09 0.06
N ILE A 311 -8.16 -16.15 0.88
CA ILE A 311 -9.03 -15.01 1.18
C ILE A 311 -8.44 -14.08 2.25
N GLY A 312 -7.32 -14.46 2.85
CA GLY A 312 -6.62 -13.69 3.90
C GLY A 312 -7.42 -13.60 5.20
N ALA A 313 -6.77 -13.95 6.28
CA ALA A 313 -7.29 -13.80 7.63
C ALA A 313 -6.27 -13.06 8.51
N VAL A 314 -6.71 -12.59 9.67
CA VAL A 314 -5.79 -12.07 10.70
C VAL A 314 -4.80 -13.16 11.08
N GLY A 315 -3.51 -12.90 10.90
CA GLY A 315 -2.41 -13.85 11.11
C GLY A 315 -1.96 -14.62 9.87
N THR A 316 -2.61 -14.45 8.70
CA THR A 316 -2.07 -14.97 7.43
C THR A 316 -0.71 -14.35 7.16
N GLN A 317 0.28 -15.18 6.83
CA GLN A 317 1.63 -14.71 6.49
C GLN A 317 2.00 -15.10 5.06
N ILE A 318 2.81 -14.28 4.46
CA ILE A 318 3.44 -14.50 3.15
C ILE A 318 4.95 -14.41 3.35
N ASP A 319 5.70 -15.39 2.87
CA ASP A 319 7.17 -15.39 2.90
C ASP A 319 7.79 -14.96 1.56
N SER A 320 9.12 -14.84 1.54
CA SER A 320 9.91 -14.44 0.36
C SER A 320 9.79 -15.42 -0.82
N SER A 321 9.40 -16.67 -0.56
CA SER A 321 9.17 -17.69 -1.58
C SER A 321 7.73 -17.71 -2.11
N LEU A 322 6.90 -16.72 -1.74
CA LEU A 322 5.47 -16.63 -2.07
C LEU A 322 4.65 -17.79 -1.47
N ASN A 323 5.09 -18.36 -0.36
CA ASN A 323 4.28 -19.31 0.37
C ASN A 323 3.26 -18.57 1.24
N ILE A 324 2.02 -19.04 1.19
CA ILE A 324 0.94 -18.52 2.04
C ILE A 324 0.83 -19.44 3.26
N ILE A 325 1.21 -18.92 4.42
CA ILE A 325 1.04 -19.59 5.72
C ILE A 325 -0.32 -19.19 6.24
N ARG A 326 -1.28 -20.10 6.08
CA ARG A 326 -2.69 -19.88 6.43
C ARG A 326 -2.94 -20.02 7.91
N THR A 327 -3.99 -19.36 8.36
CA THR A 327 -4.60 -19.61 9.65
C THR A 327 -5.61 -20.77 9.57
N SER A 328 -6.16 -21.18 10.71
CA SER A 328 -7.11 -22.32 10.77
C SER A 328 -8.48 -22.06 10.11
N VAL A 329 -8.74 -20.82 9.65
CA VAL A 329 -10.04 -20.42 9.06
C VAL A 329 -10.00 -20.20 7.56
N GLU A 330 -8.88 -20.50 6.91
CA GLU A 330 -8.68 -20.30 5.47
C GLU A 330 -8.70 -21.57 4.65
#